data_dd5e2e1885e7993c5bfe489c26d66cb2
#
_entry.id   dd5e2e1885e7993c5bfe489c26d66cb2
#
_cell.length_a   1.000
_cell.length_b   1.000
_cell.length_c   1.000
_cell.angle_alpha   90.00
_cell.angle_beta   90.00
_cell.angle_gamma   90.00
#
_symmetry.space_group_name_H-M   'P 1'
#
loop_
_entity.id
_entity.type
_entity.pdbx_description
1 polymer ?
#
loop_
_entity_poly.entity_id
_entity_poly.type
_entity_poly.pdbx_seq_one_letter_code
_entity_poly.pdbx_strand_id
1 'polypeptide(L)'
;MAKITLDNLAHSYLPNPTSEDDFALKELNHDWVDGEAYALLGASGCGKSTLLNIISGLLHPSQGRILFNDRDVTNDPTTKRNIAQVFQFPVVYDTMTVRDNLAFPLRNRGADAAYVAQRVQQIAGMIGMEDMLNRKARGLTADAKQKISLGRGMVREDVNALLFDEPLTVIDPHMKWELRTQLKSLHHEFGHTMIYVTHDQTEALTFADKVVVMYDGRVVQMGTPQELFETPQHTFVGYFIGSPGMNVLDATVTGDKAVIGG
;
A
#
# COMPACT_ATOMS: atom_id res chain seq x y z
N MET A 1 -16.63 -2.72 -1.34
CA MET A 1 -15.25 -2.51 -1.70
C MET A 1 -15.10 -2.60 -3.20
N ALA A 2 -13.92 -2.44 -3.77
CA ALA A 2 -13.82 -2.36 -5.22
C ALA A 2 -12.66 -3.19 -5.78
N LYS A 3 -12.95 -3.91 -6.88
CA LYS A 3 -11.92 -4.34 -7.83
C LYS A 3 -11.27 -3.08 -8.42
N ILE A 4 -9.96 -3.05 -8.53
CA ILE A 4 -9.20 -1.94 -9.11
C ILE A 4 -8.55 -2.44 -10.40
N THR A 5 -8.89 -1.81 -11.53
CA THR A 5 -8.29 -2.11 -12.83
C THR A 5 -7.42 -0.93 -13.28
N LEU A 6 -6.19 -1.24 -13.64
CA LEU A 6 -5.26 -0.34 -14.32
C LEU A 6 -5.28 -0.69 -15.80
N ASP A 7 -5.73 0.23 -16.64
CA ASP A 7 -5.91 0.02 -18.09
C ASP A 7 -4.97 0.96 -18.85
N ASN A 8 -3.89 0.40 -19.41
CA ASN A 8 -2.82 1.11 -20.13
C ASN A 8 -2.28 2.33 -19.36
N LEU A 9 -2.18 2.19 -18.03
CA LEU A 9 -1.82 3.28 -17.14
C LEU A 9 -0.35 3.62 -17.26
N ALA A 10 -0.02 4.89 -17.57
CA ALA A 10 1.35 5.39 -17.56
C ALA A 10 1.40 6.83 -17.02
N HIS A 11 2.55 7.21 -16.45
CA HIS A 11 2.73 8.56 -15.94
C HIS A 11 4.15 9.07 -16.09
N SER A 12 4.26 10.28 -16.64
CA SER A 12 5.47 11.10 -16.65
C SER A 12 5.21 12.41 -15.92
N TYR A 13 6.19 12.85 -15.14
CA TYR A 13 6.20 14.18 -14.56
C TYR A 13 6.64 15.27 -15.54
N LEU A 14 7.16 14.86 -16.71
CA LEU A 14 7.53 15.78 -17.77
C LEU A 14 6.31 16.13 -18.64
N PRO A 15 6.11 17.37 -19.04
CA PRO A 15 4.96 17.77 -19.85
C PRO A 15 4.97 17.17 -21.25
N ASN A 16 6.15 16.85 -21.79
CA ASN A 16 6.34 16.29 -23.14
C ASN A 16 7.37 15.16 -23.06
N PRO A 17 7.02 13.97 -22.59
CA PRO A 17 7.94 12.85 -22.57
C PRO A 17 8.29 12.42 -24.00
N THR A 18 9.57 12.16 -24.26
CA THR A 18 10.10 11.83 -25.59
C THR A 18 10.65 10.41 -25.67
N SER A 19 10.93 9.82 -24.51
CA SER A 19 11.44 8.46 -24.38
C SER A 19 10.73 7.70 -23.27
N GLU A 20 10.88 6.39 -23.25
CA GLU A 20 10.33 5.54 -22.22
C GLU A 20 10.93 5.83 -20.83
N ASP A 21 12.18 6.30 -20.80
CA ASP A 21 12.88 6.66 -19.55
C ASP A 21 12.35 7.95 -18.90
N ASP A 22 11.56 8.73 -19.64
CA ASP A 22 10.88 9.91 -19.12
C ASP A 22 9.66 9.56 -18.25
N PHE A 23 9.25 8.28 -18.22
CA PHE A 23 8.09 7.83 -17.48
C PHE A 23 8.48 7.27 -16.10
N ALA A 24 7.92 7.85 -15.06
CA ALA A 24 8.00 7.33 -13.69
C ALA A 24 7.17 6.04 -13.52
N LEU A 25 6.10 5.89 -14.30
CA LEU A 25 5.35 4.66 -14.49
C LEU A 25 5.23 4.39 -15.98
N LYS A 26 5.85 3.32 -16.43
CA LYS A 26 5.71 2.77 -17.77
C LYS A 26 4.38 2.02 -17.83
N GLU A 27 3.90 1.72 -19.03
CA GLU A 27 2.56 1.14 -19.21
C GLU A 27 2.25 -0.05 -18.29
N LEU A 28 1.16 0.08 -17.52
CA LEU A 28 0.68 -0.91 -16.57
C LEU A 28 -0.73 -1.37 -16.95
N ASN A 29 -0.91 -2.69 -17.02
CA ASN A 29 -2.19 -3.36 -17.25
C ASN A 29 -2.37 -4.44 -16.19
N HIS A 30 -3.14 -4.14 -15.14
CA HIS A 30 -3.34 -5.05 -14.01
C HIS A 30 -4.74 -4.94 -13.42
N ASP A 31 -5.24 -6.10 -12.97
CA ASP A 31 -6.47 -6.20 -12.20
C ASP A 31 -6.12 -6.62 -10.75
N TRP A 32 -6.62 -5.86 -9.79
CA TRP A 32 -6.56 -6.18 -8.38
C TRP A 32 -7.94 -6.55 -7.86
N VAL A 33 -8.04 -7.75 -7.34
CA VAL A 33 -9.31 -8.35 -6.92
C VAL A 33 -9.83 -7.65 -5.66
N ASP A 34 -11.14 -7.48 -5.59
CA ASP A 34 -11.81 -6.95 -4.40
C ASP A 34 -11.56 -7.86 -3.19
N GLY A 35 -11.26 -7.24 -2.06
CA GLY A 35 -11.07 -7.94 -0.79
C GLY A 35 -9.70 -8.61 -0.61
N GLU A 36 -8.75 -8.49 -1.53
CA GLU A 36 -7.38 -8.97 -1.37
C GLU A 36 -6.44 -7.89 -0.82
N ALA A 37 -5.39 -8.34 -0.11
CA ALA A 37 -4.28 -7.50 0.32
C ALA A 37 -3.12 -7.59 -0.67
N TYR A 38 -2.74 -6.46 -1.25
CA TYR A 38 -1.61 -6.32 -2.16
C TYR A 38 -0.46 -5.57 -1.51
N ALA A 39 0.77 -6.04 -1.67
CA ALA A 39 1.96 -5.26 -1.35
C ALA A 39 2.65 -4.79 -2.64
N LEU A 40 2.89 -3.49 -2.79
CA LEU A 40 3.76 -2.94 -3.81
C LEU A 40 5.19 -2.92 -3.28
N LEU A 41 6.04 -3.77 -3.82
CA LEU A 41 7.40 -3.98 -3.38
C LEU A 41 8.39 -3.60 -4.50
N GLY A 42 9.48 -2.92 -4.15
CA GLY A 42 10.52 -2.56 -5.09
C GLY A 42 11.46 -1.50 -4.53
N ALA A 43 12.55 -1.24 -5.23
CA ALA A 43 13.54 -0.24 -4.84
C ALA A 43 12.94 1.19 -4.76
N SER A 44 13.60 2.08 -4.03
CA SER A 44 13.21 3.49 -4.02
C SER A 44 13.26 4.08 -5.43
N GLY A 45 12.25 4.90 -5.77
CA GLY A 45 12.17 5.54 -7.09
C GLY A 45 11.54 4.70 -8.21
N CYS A 46 11.17 3.42 -7.98
CA CYS A 46 10.55 2.59 -9.03
C CYS A 46 9.06 2.88 -9.32
N GLY A 47 8.48 3.95 -8.76
CA GLY A 47 7.11 4.40 -9.09
C GLY A 47 6.01 4.00 -8.11
N LYS A 48 6.28 3.32 -6.99
CA LYS A 48 5.25 2.83 -6.03
C LYS A 48 4.33 3.92 -5.51
N SER A 49 4.89 4.98 -4.91
CA SER A 49 4.11 6.11 -4.40
C SER A 49 3.41 6.89 -5.52
N THR A 50 4.02 6.96 -6.72
CA THR A 50 3.37 7.54 -7.90
C THR A 50 2.09 6.77 -8.24
N LEU A 51 2.18 5.44 -8.31
CA LEU A 51 1.03 4.58 -8.57
C LEU A 51 -0.04 4.73 -7.47
N LEU A 52 0.35 4.73 -6.20
CA LEU A 52 -0.56 4.91 -5.09
C LEU A 52 -1.29 6.26 -5.16
N ASN A 53 -0.58 7.34 -5.48
CA ASN A 53 -1.15 8.68 -5.65
C ASN A 53 -2.11 8.77 -6.83
N ILE A 54 -1.85 8.02 -7.90
CA ILE A 54 -2.77 7.94 -9.04
C ILE A 54 -4.03 7.17 -8.65
N ILE A 55 -3.92 6.06 -7.95
CA ILE A 55 -5.09 5.28 -7.46
C ILE A 55 -5.93 6.14 -6.51
N SER A 56 -5.31 6.91 -5.64
CA SER A 56 -6.00 7.77 -4.69
C SER A 56 -6.65 9.01 -5.33
N GLY A 57 -6.24 9.39 -6.54
CA GLY A 57 -6.69 10.61 -7.23
C GLY A 57 -5.97 11.88 -6.74
N LEU A 58 -4.85 11.74 -6.05
CA LEU A 58 -3.94 12.85 -5.74
C LEU A 58 -3.11 13.25 -6.95
N LEU A 59 -2.93 12.33 -7.89
CA LEU A 59 -2.20 12.52 -9.13
C LEU A 59 -3.04 11.98 -10.30
N HIS A 60 -3.09 12.72 -11.40
CA HIS A 60 -3.70 12.24 -12.64
C HIS A 60 -2.67 11.51 -13.48
N PRO A 61 -2.98 10.34 -14.05
CA PRO A 61 -2.07 9.65 -14.96
C PRO A 61 -1.89 10.46 -16.25
N SER A 62 -0.73 10.33 -16.90
CA SER A 62 -0.50 10.95 -18.20
C SER A 62 -1.20 10.19 -19.33
N GLN A 63 -1.40 8.87 -19.14
CA GLN A 63 -2.05 7.98 -20.11
C GLN A 63 -2.85 6.90 -19.38
N GLY A 64 -3.82 6.32 -20.09
CA GLY A 64 -4.61 5.21 -19.58
C GLY A 64 -5.70 5.61 -18.59
N ARG A 65 -6.25 4.59 -17.90
CA ARG A 65 -7.42 4.75 -17.03
C ARG A 65 -7.29 3.92 -15.76
N ILE A 66 -8.02 4.36 -14.73
CA ILE A 66 -8.28 3.58 -13.52
C ILE A 66 -9.77 3.34 -13.38
N LEU A 67 -10.14 2.07 -13.17
CA LEU A 67 -11.52 1.70 -12.92
C LEU A 67 -11.68 1.11 -11.52
N PHE A 68 -12.79 1.46 -10.86
CA PHE A 68 -13.27 0.82 -9.63
C PHE A 68 -14.58 0.11 -9.95
N ASN A 69 -14.62 -1.23 -9.86
CA ASN A 69 -15.77 -2.05 -10.27
C ASN A 69 -16.28 -1.66 -11.67
N ASP A 70 -15.38 -1.62 -12.66
CA ASP A 70 -15.64 -1.25 -14.06
C ASP A 70 -16.10 0.20 -14.30
N ARG A 71 -16.23 1.01 -13.24
CA ARG A 71 -16.49 2.44 -13.35
C ARG A 71 -15.17 3.20 -13.48
N ASP A 72 -15.05 3.98 -14.56
CA ASP A 72 -13.90 4.87 -14.74
C ASP A 72 -13.89 5.98 -13.67
N VAL A 73 -12.83 6.02 -12.89
CA VAL A 73 -12.60 7.01 -11.82
C VAL A 73 -11.39 7.89 -12.09
N THR A 74 -10.81 7.82 -13.27
CA THR A 74 -9.55 8.49 -13.64
C THR A 74 -9.59 9.98 -13.34
N ASN A 75 -10.69 10.64 -13.67
CA ASN A 75 -10.88 12.07 -13.45
C ASN A 75 -11.69 12.40 -12.18
N ASP A 76 -12.07 11.39 -11.40
CA ASP A 76 -12.77 11.61 -10.15
C ASP A 76 -11.82 12.19 -9.07
N PRO A 77 -12.24 13.23 -8.35
CA PRO A 77 -11.48 13.73 -7.21
C PRO A 77 -11.42 12.69 -6.09
N THR A 78 -10.40 12.77 -5.23
CA THR A 78 -10.18 11.85 -4.10
C THR A 78 -11.43 11.60 -3.26
N THR A 79 -12.23 12.62 -3.03
CA THR A 79 -13.47 12.53 -2.23
C THR A 79 -14.52 11.60 -2.82
N LYS A 80 -14.58 11.48 -4.16
CA LYS A 80 -15.52 10.60 -4.86
C LYS A 80 -15.01 9.17 -5.01
N ARG A 81 -13.69 8.95 -4.91
CA ARG A 81 -13.09 7.61 -4.97
C ARG A 81 -13.34 6.78 -3.72
N ASN A 82 -13.77 7.42 -2.64
CA ASN A 82 -14.12 6.80 -1.38
C ASN A 82 -13.02 5.84 -0.85
N ILE A 83 -11.80 6.32 -0.81
CA ILE A 83 -10.64 5.61 -0.27
C ILE A 83 -10.20 6.18 1.08
N ALA A 84 -9.38 5.43 1.82
CA ALA A 84 -8.61 5.94 2.93
C ALA A 84 -7.12 5.74 2.65
N GLN A 85 -6.31 6.78 2.86
CA GLN A 85 -4.87 6.72 2.65
C GLN A 85 -4.12 7.07 3.92
N VAL A 86 -3.14 6.24 4.26
CA VAL A 86 -2.18 6.46 5.34
C VAL A 86 -0.83 6.78 4.70
N PHE A 87 -0.26 7.91 5.07
CA PHE A 87 1.00 8.39 4.52
C PHE A 87 2.20 7.93 5.35
N GLN A 88 3.37 7.97 4.77
CA GLN A 88 4.66 7.65 5.41
C GLN A 88 4.89 8.48 6.68
N PHE A 89 4.56 9.77 6.64
CA PHE A 89 4.62 10.65 7.80
C PHE A 89 3.25 10.78 8.45
N PRO A 90 3.18 10.82 9.79
CA PRO A 90 1.92 10.87 10.50
C PRO A 90 1.12 12.14 10.20
N VAL A 91 -0.12 11.96 9.77
CA VAL A 91 -1.08 13.05 9.56
C VAL A 91 -2.07 13.06 10.72
N VAL A 92 -1.86 13.95 11.68
CA VAL A 92 -2.70 14.09 12.88
C VAL A 92 -3.05 15.55 13.17
N TYR A 93 -4.15 15.76 13.86
CA TYR A 93 -4.52 17.09 14.39
C TYR A 93 -3.97 17.23 15.81
N ASP A 94 -2.89 17.97 15.99
CA ASP A 94 -2.18 18.12 17.26
C ASP A 94 -3.03 18.73 18.37
N THR A 95 -4.02 19.54 18.03
CA THR A 95 -4.96 20.19 18.99
C THR A 95 -6.05 19.27 19.48
N MET A 96 -6.31 18.18 18.75
CA MET A 96 -7.34 17.19 19.09
C MET A 96 -6.77 16.10 20.02
N THR A 97 -7.65 15.45 20.77
CA THR A 97 -7.32 14.23 21.51
C THR A 97 -7.09 13.05 20.54
N VAL A 98 -6.52 11.94 21.03
CA VAL A 98 -6.44 10.68 20.27
C VAL A 98 -7.84 10.27 19.82
N ARG A 99 -8.81 10.26 20.76
CA ARG A 99 -10.21 9.97 20.49
C ARG A 99 -10.79 10.82 19.35
N ASP A 100 -10.58 12.13 19.40
CA ASP A 100 -11.12 13.03 18.38
C ASP A 100 -10.44 12.87 17.04
N ASN A 101 -9.14 12.59 17.01
CA ASN A 101 -8.42 12.24 15.79
C ASN A 101 -9.03 10.99 15.13
N LEU A 102 -9.25 9.92 15.89
CA LEU A 102 -9.85 8.68 15.39
C LEU A 102 -11.31 8.89 14.96
N ALA A 103 -12.08 9.68 15.71
CA ALA A 103 -13.48 9.95 15.39
C ALA A 103 -13.68 10.87 14.18
N PHE A 104 -12.69 11.71 13.85
CA PHE A 104 -12.80 12.78 12.85
C PHE A 104 -13.29 12.29 11.47
N PRO A 105 -12.77 11.21 10.88
CA PRO A 105 -13.22 10.75 9.57
C PRO A 105 -14.70 10.33 9.54
N LEU A 106 -15.21 9.77 10.63
CA LEU A 106 -16.60 9.32 10.76
C LEU A 106 -17.54 10.51 11.02
N ARG A 107 -17.15 11.40 11.94
CA ARG A 107 -17.94 12.61 12.25
C ARG A 107 -18.14 13.52 11.02
N ASN A 108 -17.10 13.68 10.20
CA ASN A 108 -17.20 14.46 8.96
C ASN A 108 -18.15 13.87 7.92
N ARG A 109 -18.51 12.61 8.07
CA ARG A 109 -19.49 11.91 7.20
C ARG A 109 -20.87 11.84 7.84
N GLY A 110 -21.06 12.44 9.01
CA GLY A 110 -22.34 12.44 9.71
C GLY A 110 -22.70 11.09 10.34
N ALA A 111 -21.72 10.23 10.65
CA ALA A 111 -21.98 8.94 11.29
C ALA A 111 -22.60 9.11 12.68
N ASP A 112 -23.45 8.15 13.07
CA ASP A 112 -24.10 8.13 14.36
C ASP A 112 -23.10 8.13 15.53
N ALA A 113 -23.42 8.85 16.61
CA ALA A 113 -22.52 9.04 17.74
C ALA A 113 -22.18 7.73 18.48
N ALA A 114 -23.14 6.80 18.59
CA ALA A 114 -22.93 5.52 19.25
C ALA A 114 -21.99 4.64 18.40
N TYR A 115 -22.21 4.59 17.08
CA TYR A 115 -21.31 3.92 16.13
C TYR A 115 -19.89 4.51 16.18
N VAL A 116 -19.76 5.83 16.17
CA VAL A 116 -18.45 6.50 16.28
C VAL A 116 -17.75 6.09 17.58
N ALA A 117 -18.45 6.09 18.70
CA ALA A 117 -17.85 5.72 19.99
C ALA A 117 -17.37 4.26 20.02
N GLN A 118 -18.19 3.34 19.52
CA GLN A 118 -17.85 1.91 19.41
C GLN A 118 -16.64 1.71 18.50
N ARG A 119 -16.64 2.32 17.30
CA ARG A 119 -15.59 2.14 16.31
C ARG A 119 -14.25 2.74 16.77
N VAL A 120 -14.30 3.90 17.43
CA VAL A 120 -13.10 4.51 18.02
C VAL A 120 -12.49 3.61 19.09
N GLN A 121 -13.31 2.99 19.96
CA GLN A 121 -12.81 2.09 21.00
C GLN A 121 -12.16 0.84 20.39
N GLN A 122 -12.79 0.25 19.38
CA GLN A 122 -12.24 -0.90 18.65
C GLN A 122 -10.89 -0.58 18.03
N ILE A 123 -10.80 0.51 17.28
CA ILE A 123 -9.55 0.93 16.61
C ILE A 123 -8.47 1.30 17.64
N ALA A 124 -8.84 1.96 18.75
CA ALA A 124 -7.89 2.28 19.82
C ALA A 124 -7.26 1.02 20.43
N GLY A 125 -8.06 -0.04 20.66
CA GLY A 125 -7.54 -1.35 21.11
C GLY A 125 -6.57 -1.95 20.10
N MET A 126 -6.90 -1.88 18.83
CA MET A 126 -6.05 -2.44 17.75
C MET A 126 -4.70 -1.76 17.63
N ILE A 127 -4.64 -0.44 17.82
CA ILE A 127 -3.37 0.31 17.74
C ILE A 127 -2.69 0.47 19.11
N GLY A 128 -3.23 -0.16 20.17
CA GLY A 128 -2.70 -0.09 21.52
C GLY A 128 -2.68 1.32 22.11
N MET A 129 -3.77 2.08 21.95
CA MET A 129 -3.87 3.47 22.42
C MET A 129 -5.09 3.75 23.30
N GLU A 130 -5.71 2.73 23.88
CA GLU A 130 -6.91 2.86 24.72
C GLU A 130 -6.69 3.80 25.90
N ASP A 131 -5.58 3.64 26.61
CA ASP A 131 -5.23 4.45 27.77
C ASP A 131 -4.89 5.90 27.42
N MET A 132 -4.64 6.19 26.14
CA MET A 132 -4.27 7.50 25.64
C MET A 132 -5.42 8.27 24.98
N LEU A 133 -6.61 7.68 24.88
CA LEU A 133 -7.74 8.24 24.14
C LEU A 133 -8.06 9.71 24.49
N ASN A 134 -7.90 10.09 25.76
CA ASN A 134 -8.21 11.44 26.24
C ASN A 134 -6.99 12.41 26.17
N ARG A 135 -5.81 11.92 25.77
CA ARG A 135 -4.62 12.77 25.62
C ARG A 135 -4.65 13.50 24.27
N LYS A 136 -4.18 14.75 24.25
CA LYS A 136 -3.97 15.48 23.01
C LYS A 136 -2.82 14.88 22.23
N ALA A 137 -2.92 14.88 20.88
CA ALA A 137 -1.87 14.39 20.01
C ALA A 137 -0.58 15.25 20.10
N ARG A 138 -0.72 16.53 20.50
CA ARG A 138 0.43 17.40 20.74
C ARG A 138 1.33 16.82 21.83
N GLY A 139 2.63 16.70 21.52
CA GLY A 139 3.63 16.19 22.48
C GLY A 139 3.72 14.66 22.55
N LEU A 140 2.94 13.93 21.75
CA LEU A 140 3.16 12.49 21.55
C LEU A 140 4.37 12.26 20.65
N THR A 141 4.99 11.08 20.82
CA THR A 141 6.10 10.61 19.98
C THR A 141 5.67 10.42 18.52
N ALA A 142 6.63 10.39 17.60
CA ALA A 142 6.34 10.13 16.18
C ALA A 142 5.65 8.77 15.97
N ASP A 143 6.09 7.74 16.70
CA ASP A 143 5.46 6.42 16.72
C ASP A 143 3.99 6.49 17.15
N ALA A 144 3.68 7.13 18.27
CA ALA A 144 2.29 7.28 18.74
C ALA A 144 1.43 8.07 17.73
N LYS A 145 1.99 9.09 17.10
CA LYS A 145 1.30 9.84 16.03
C LYS A 145 1.05 8.99 14.80
N GLN A 146 1.99 8.12 14.43
CA GLN A 146 1.81 7.19 13.30
C GLN A 146 0.72 6.16 13.60
N LYS A 147 0.65 5.63 14.83
CA LYS A 147 -0.47 4.78 15.28
C LYS A 147 -1.81 5.50 15.13
N ILE A 148 -1.91 6.76 15.53
CA ILE A 148 -3.13 7.56 15.32
C ILE A 148 -3.43 7.71 13.82
N SER A 149 -2.44 8.00 12.99
CA SER A 149 -2.60 8.11 11.53
C SER A 149 -3.12 6.82 10.91
N LEU A 150 -2.58 5.67 11.32
CA LEU A 150 -3.07 4.33 10.96
C LEU A 150 -4.54 4.16 11.37
N GLY A 151 -4.85 4.43 12.65
CA GLY A 151 -6.21 4.31 13.16
C GLY A 151 -7.22 5.19 12.42
N ARG A 152 -6.83 6.40 12.03
CA ARG A 152 -7.67 7.29 11.20
C ARG A 152 -7.98 6.72 9.82
N GLY A 153 -7.03 6.03 9.22
CA GLY A 153 -7.25 5.33 7.95
C GLY A 153 -8.22 4.16 8.10
N MET A 154 -8.06 3.37 9.16
CA MET A 154 -8.80 2.13 9.40
C MET A 154 -10.16 2.29 10.07
N VAL A 155 -10.47 3.47 10.63
CA VAL A 155 -11.72 3.70 11.36
C VAL A 155 -12.97 3.56 10.48
N ARG A 156 -12.81 3.76 9.16
CA ARG A 156 -13.88 3.66 8.17
C ARG A 156 -13.99 2.26 7.60
N GLU A 157 -15.21 1.74 7.54
CA GLU A 157 -15.55 0.43 6.96
C GLU A 157 -16.11 0.55 5.53
N ASP A 158 -16.60 1.73 5.16
CA ASP A 158 -17.29 2.02 3.90
C ASP A 158 -16.34 2.40 2.73
N VAL A 159 -15.06 2.06 2.83
CA VAL A 159 -14.06 2.46 1.83
C VAL A 159 -13.97 1.48 0.66
N ASN A 160 -13.67 1.99 -0.53
CA ASN A 160 -13.36 1.15 -1.70
C ASN A 160 -12.01 0.46 -1.59
N ALA A 161 -11.03 1.14 -0.98
CA ALA A 161 -9.72 0.58 -0.69
C ALA A 161 -9.03 1.33 0.47
N LEU A 162 -8.14 0.63 1.18
CA LEU A 162 -7.20 1.18 2.15
C LEU A 162 -5.81 1.23 1.51
N LEU A 163 -5.22 2.41 1.46
CA LEU A 163 -3.91 2.65 0.85
C LEU A 163 -2.90 3.01 1.94
N PHE A 164 -1.77 2.31 1.97
CA PHE A 164 -0.71 2.53 2.94
C PHE A 164 0.61 2.84 2.20
N ASP A 165 1.13 4.06 2.37
CA ASP A 165 2.40 4.48 1.78
C ASP A 165 3.50 4.40 2.85
N GLU A 166 4.26 3.32 2.87
CA GLU A 166 5.34 3.03 3.83
C GLU A 166 4.95 3.31 5.31
N PRO A 167 3.81 2.81 5.80
CA PRO A 167 3.19 3.28 7.04
C PRO A 167 3.97 2.95 8.31
N LEU A 168 4.90 2.00 8.24
CA LEU A 168 5.68 1.54 9.39
C LEU A 168 7.11 2.09 9.42
N THR A 169 7.52 2.95 8.48
CA THR A 169 8.91 3.43 8.38
C THR A 169 9.40 4.15 9.64
N VAL A 170 8.53 4.92 10.29
CA VAL A 170 8.86 5.69 11.51
C VAL A 170 8.60 4.93 12.81
N ILE A 171 8.11 3.69 12.71
CA ILE A 171 7.76 2.83 13.86
C ILE A 171 9.00 2.08 14.35
N ASP A 172 9.11 1.91 15.65
CA ASP A 172 10.15 1.09 16.28
C ASP A 172 10.11 -0.36 15.73
N PRO A 173 11.24 -0.96 15.36
CA PRO A 173 11.29 -2.32 14.78
C PRO A 173 10.55 -3.38 15.58
N HIS A 174 10.60 -3.31 16.92
CA HIS A 174 9.89 -4.25 17.78
C HIS A 174 8.35 -4.14 17.61
N MET A 175 7.84 -2.92 17.43
CA MET A 175 6.41 -2.65 17.26
C MET A 175 5.92 -2.91 15.83
N LYS A 176 6.81 -2.89 14.83
CA LYS A 176 6.45 -3.13 13.42
C LYS A 176 5.76 -4.48 13.23
N TRP A 177 6.30 -5.53 13.85
CA TRP A 177 5.75 -6.88 13.74
C TRP A 177 4.32 -6.96 14.31
N GLU A 178 4.11 -6.37 15.48
CA GLU A 178 2.80 -6.35 16.15
C GLU A 178 1.76 -5.61 15.31
N LEU A 179 2.07 -4.38 14.88
CA LEU A 179 1.17 -3.59 14.05
C LEU A 179 0.85 -4.26 12.71
N ARG A 180 1.83 -4.88 12.06
CA ARG A 180 1.61 -5.64 10.83
C ARG A 180 0.67 -6.83 11.05
N THR A 181 0.84 -7.56 12.16
CA THR A 181 -0.06 -8.66 12.52
C THR A 181 -1.48 -8.16 12.75
N GLN A 182 -1.62 -7.01 13.41
CA GLN A 182 -2.92 -6.37 13.64
C GLN A 182 -3.57 -5.91 12.31
N LEU A 183 -2.79 -5.29 11.41
CA LEU A 183 -3.27 -4.92 10.07
C LEU A 183 -3.75 -6.14 9.27
N LYS A 184 -3.01 -7.26 9.34
CA LYS A 184 -3.40 -8.50 8.68
C LYS A 184 -4.67 -9.10 9.28
N SER A 185 -4.81 -9.08 10.61
CA SER A 185 -6.03 -9.53 11.29
C SER A 185 -7.24 -8.71 10.89
N LEU A 186 -7.08 -7.38 10.77
CA LEU A 186 -8.10 -6.47 10.25
C LEU A 186 -8.52 -6.81 8.83
N HIS A 187 -7.55 -7.06 7.96
CA HIS A 187 -7.83 -7.47 6.60
C HIS A 187 -8.70 -8.73 6.57
N HIS A 188 -8.34 -9.76 7.35
CA HIS A 188 -9.12 -11.00 7.44
C HIS A 188 -10.51 -10.79 8.05
N GLU A 189 -10.67 -9.88 9.03
CA GLU A 189 -11.96 -9.61 9.69
C GLU A 189 -12.92 -8.86 8.77
N PHE A 190 -12.42 -7.84 8.05
CA PHE A 190 -13.26 -6.93 7.27
C PHE A 190 -13.22 -7.16 5.75
N GLY A 191 -12.28 -7.96 5.25
CA GLY A 191 -12.12 -8.24 3.82
C GLY A 191 -11.88 -6.99 2.96
N HIS A 192 -11.19 -5.97 3.49
CA HIS A 192 -10.92 -4.74 2.76
C HIS A 192 -9.88 -4.96 1.66
N THR A 193 -10.09 -4.40 0.47
CA THR A 193 -9.03 -4.25 -0.52
C THR A 193 -7.95 -3.34 0.07
N MET A 194 -6.75 -3.89 0.28
CA MET A 194 -5.63 -3.18 0.88
C MET A 194 -4.46 -3.10 -0.10
N ILE A 195 -3.85 -1.92 -0.22
CA ILE A 195 -2.63 -1.71 -1.00
C ILE A 195 -1.57 -1.15 -0.06
N TYR A 196 -0.53 -1.91 0.15
CA TYR A 196 0.55 -1.62 1.09
C TYR A 196 1.86 -1.39 0.33
N VAL A 197 2.33 -0.17 0.29
CA VAL A 197 3.63 0.18 -0.30
C VAL A 197 4.72 0.02 0.74
N THR A 198 5.76 -0.71 0.40
CA THR A 198 6.96 -0.86 1.23
C THR A 198 8.20 -1.15 0.38
N HIS A 199 9.37 -0.89 0.91
CA HIS A 199 10.65 -1.36 0.40
C HIS A 199 11.21 -2.55 1.22
N ASP A 200 10.53 -2.92 2.32
CA ASP A 200 10.90 -4.03 3.20
C ASP A 200 10.20 -5.32 2.71
N GLN A 201 11.02 -6.29 2.28
CA GLN A 201 10.54 -7.59 1.80
C GLN A 201 9.76 -8.34 2.89
N THR A 202 10.25 -8.29 4.14
CA THR A 202 9.60 -9.00 5.25
C THR A 202 8.20 -8.45 5.49
N GLU A 203 8.03 -7.13 5.39
CA GLU A 203 6.72 -6.51 5.48
C GLU A 203 5.81 -7.01 4.35
N ALA A 204 6.27 -6.94 3.09
CA ALA A 204 5.49 -7.34 1.93
C ALA A 204 5.08 -8.83 1.98
N LEU A 205 6.06 -9.73 2.17
CA LEU A 205 5.86 -11.18 2.10
C LEU A 205 5.04 -11.75 3.27
N THR A 206 4.98 -11.04 4.40
CA THR A 206 4.22 -11.51 5.58
C THR A 206 2.83 -10.88 5.70
N PHE A 207 2.62 -9.73 5.08
CA PHE A 207 1.34 -9.03 5.10
C PHE A 207 0.40 -9.46 3.97
N ALA A 208 0.88 -9.44 2.72
CA ALA A 208 0.05 -9.49 1.54
C ALA A 208 -0.38 -10.90 1.12
N ASP A 209 -1.55 -11.00 0.49
CA ASP A 209 -2.00 -12.18 -0.24
C ASP A 209 -1.24 -12.28 -1.57
N LYS A 210 -1.01 -11.14 -2.23
CA LYS A 210 -0.21 -11.02 -3.44
C LYS A 210 0.77 -9.85 -3.34
N VAL A 211 1.97 -10.09 -3.82
CA VAL A 211 3.01 -9.07 -3.89
C VAL A 211 3.23 -8.68 -5.35
N VAL A 212 3.19 -7.38 -5.60
CA VAL A 212 3.43 -6.75 -6.90
C VAL A 212 4.85 -6.19 -6.87
N VAL A 213 5.76 -6.86 -7.57
CA VAL A 213 7.17 -6.43 -7.62
C VAL A 213 7.33 -5.41 -8.74
N MET A 214 7.78 -4.22 -8.36
CA MET A 214 8.02 -3.10 -9.27
C MET A 214 9.52 -2.87 -9.48
N TYR A 215 9.91 -2.70 -10.73
CA TYR A 215 11.25 -2.37 -11.14
C TYR A 215 11.21 -1.44 -12.35
N ASP A 216 11.94 -0.34 -12.30
CA ASP A 216 12.07 0.63 -13.39
C ASP A 216 10.72 1.09 -13.98
N GLY A 217 9.79 1.49 -13.11
CA GLY A 217 8.46 1.97 -13.50
C GLY A 217 7.49 0.90 -14.01
N ARG A 218 7.86 -0.39 -13.96
CA ARG A 218 7.05 -1.53 -14.43
C ARG A 218 6.71 -2.49 -13.31
N VAL A 219 5.62 -3.22 -13.47
CA VAL A 219 5.37 -4.44 -12.71
C VAL A 219 6.10 -5.58 -13.42
N VAL A 220 7.12 -6.15 -12.79
CA VAL A 220 7.93 -7.24 -13.37
C VAL A 220 7.42 -8.63 -13.00
N GLN A 221 6.71 -8.75 -11.88
CA GLN A 221 5.99 -9.96 -11.48
C GLN A 221 4.94 -9.63 -10.42
N MET A 222 3.81 -10.32 -10.46
CA MET A 222 2.81 -10.34 -9.39
C MET A 222 2.47 -11.79 -9.06
N GLY A 223 2.43 -12.11 -7.78
CA GLY A 223 2.10 -13.45 -7.30
C GLY A 223 2.05 -13.54 -5.78
N THR A 224 1.73 -14.71 -5.28
CA THR A 224 1.84 -15.00 -3.85
C THR A 224 3.30 -14.93 -3.39
N PRO A 225 3.57 -14.72 -2.10
CA PRO A 225 4.93 -14.78 -1.55
C PRO A 225 5.69 -16.05 -1.95
N GLN A 226 5.02 -17.19 -1.98
CA GLN A 226 5.59 -18.47 -2.36
C GLN A 226 5.97 -18.51 -3.85
N GLU A 227 5.10 -18.09 -4.75
CA GLU A 227 5.38 -18.04 -6.20
C GLU A 227 6.56 -17.13 -6.52
N LEU A 228 6.67 -15.97 -5.87
CA LEU A 228 7.79 -15.05 -6.08
C LEU A 228 9.13 -15.64 -5.63
N PHE A 229 9.12 -16.46 -4.58
CA PHE A 229 10.30 -17.10 -4.05
C PHE A 229 10.69 -18.35 -4.86
N GLU A 230 9.73 -19.22 -5.20
CA GLU A 230 10.00 -20.51 -5.83
C GLU A 230 10.16 -20.41 -7.36
N THR A 231 9.42 -19.48 -8.01
CA THR A 231 9.35 -19.36 -9.47
C THR A 231 9.50 -17.91 -9.94
N PRO A 232 10.64 -17.24 -9.64
CA PRO A 232 10.85 -15.87 -10.10
C PRO A 232 10.91 -15.83 -11.63
N GLN A 233 10.13 -14.91 -12.22
CA GLN A 233 10.04 -14.73 -13.68
C GLN A 233 11.02 -13.66 -14.21
N HIS A 234 11.68 -12.95 -13.32
CA HIS A 234 12.63 -11.91 -13.64
C HIS A 234 13.85 -12.02 -12.73
N THR A 235 15.07 -11.79 -13.26
CA THR A 235 16.32 -11.87 -12.50
C THR A 235 16.33 -10.95 -11.29
N PHE A 236 15.75 -9.75 -11.43
CA PHE A 236 15.58 -8.82 -10.32
C PHE A 236 14.73 -9.44 -9.18
N VAL A 237 13.64 -10.14 -9.51
CA VAL A 237 12.78 -10.79 -8.51
C VAL A 237 13.56 -11.86 -7.76
N GLY A 238 14.25 -12.75 -8.46
CA GLY A 238 15.07 -13.80 -7.85
C GLY A 238 16.19 -13.25 -6.95
N TYR A 239 16.83 -12.14 -7.37
CA TYR A 239 17.84 -11.47 -6.56
C TYR A 239 17.22 -10.68 -5.38
N PHE A 240 16.10 -10.02 -5.61
CA PHE A 240 15.48 -9.09 -4.66
C PHE A 240 14.60 -9.79 -3.62
N ILE A 241 13.99 -10.93 -3.95
CA ILE A 241 13.14 -11.71 -3.03
C ILE A 241 13.98 -12.73 -2.27
N GLY A 242 13.94 -12.66 -0.94
CA GLY A 242 14.69 -13.55 -0.06
C GLY A 242 15.94 -12.89 0.55
N SER A 243 16.43 -13.50 1.63
CA SER A 243 17.63 -13.05 2.32
C SER A 243 18.44 -14.29 2.79
N PRO A 244 19.54 -14.64 2.09
CA PRO A 244 20.05 -14.02 0.88
C PRO A 244 19.16 -14.24 -0.35
N GLY A 245 19.26 -13.35 -1.34
CA GLY A 245 18.62 -13.52 -2.64
C GLY A 245 19.22 -14.71 -3.43
N MET A 246 18.56 -15.10 -4.51
CA MET A 246 19.04 -16.18 -5.38
C MET A 246 20.37 -15.81 -6.05
N ASN A 247 21.22 -16.82 -6.22
CA ASN A 247 22.40 -16.69 -7.07
C ASN A 247 21.96 -16.70 -8.55
N VAL A 248 22.30 -15.67 -9.28
CA VAL A 248 22.05 -15.55 -10.72
C VAL A 248 23.38 -15.78 -11.43
N LEU A 249 23.43 -16.82 -12.27
CA LEU A 249 24.64 -17.21 -12.98
C LEU A 249 24.38 -17.13 -14.50
N ASP A 250 25.34 -16.56 -15.24
CA ASP A 250 25.30 -16.60 -16.69
C ASP A 250 25.54 -18.04 -17.18
N ALA A 251 24.68 -18.51 -18.05
CA ALA A 251 24.76 -19.85 -18.60
C ALA A 251 24.47 -19.85 -20.11
N THR A 252 25.19 -20.67 -20.85
CA THR A 252 24.88 -20.98 -22.26
C THR A 252 24.02 -22.24 -22.31
N VAL A 253 22.81 -22.12 -22.86
CA VAL A 253 21.90 -23.26 -23.02
C VAL A 253 22.14 -23.93 -24.39
N THR A 254 22.45 -25.24 -24.37
CA THR A 254 22.61 -26.05 -25.58
C THR A 254 21.77 -27.30 -25.43
N GLY A 255 20.63 -27.39 -26.13
CA GLY A 255 19.66 -28.47 -25.93
C GLY A 255 19.14 -28.49 -24.51
N ASP A 256 19.22 -29.63 -23.82
CA ASP A 256 18.75 -29.83 -22.44
C ASP A 256 19.82 -29.52 -21.37
N LYS A 257 20.95 -28.96 -21.76
CA LYS A 257 22.08 -28.68 -20.85
C LYS A 257 22.36 -27.19 -20.76
N ALA A 258 22.59 -26.70 -19.51
CA ALA A 258 23.11 -25.38 -19.24
C ALA A 258 24.60 -25.49 -18.85
N VAL A 259 25.47 -24.76 -19.54
CA VAL A 259 26.90 -24.67 -19.25
C VAL A 259 27.16 -23.36 -18.53
N ILE A 260 27.67 -23.43 -17.31
CA ILE A 260 27.99 -22.28 -16.44
C ILE A 260 29.51 -22.14 -16.41
N GLY A 261 30.00 -20.96 -16.75
CA GLY A 261 31.43 -20.65 -16.77
C GLY A 261 32.15 -21.39 -17.90
N GLY A 262 32.32 -20.75 -19.03
CA GLY A 262 33.22 -21.17 -20.10
C GLY A 262 34.61 -20.64 -19.88
#